data_ddf5a1c5b34db3b9614dc890e731af83
#
_entry.id   ddf5a1c5b34db3b9614dc890e731af83
#
_cell.length_a   1.000
_cell.length_b   1.000
_cell.length_c   1.000
_cell.angle_alpha   90.00
_cell.angle_beta   90.00
_cell.angle_gamma   90.00
#
_symmetry.space_group_name_H-M   'P 1'
#
loop_
_entity.id
_entity.type
_entity.pdbx_description
1 polymer ?
#
loop_
_entity_poly.entity_id
_entity_poly.type
_entity_poly.pdbx_seq_one_letter_code
_entity_poly.pdbx_strand_id
1 'polypeptide(L)'
;MGLLRKRLLNGDRKVGVWGTGYIGFSTMANFAANGVACLGTDVIQSVVDTISQGRAPIPNLEYWLGFPVEPLVESGMMRATTNWKELINEEIAVHMIAVPTEKDDKPWDDALIDVTKKISTIADHKVKEAPLVIIESTLTPNRTNEVVIPLLREKGLKIGEDIHIGVAPRRDWFISPEKNLKNLPRIVGGTTPETTEMMMDVLGIVCDRLVPAPDHRHAEIVKSIENAYRHVEITLANQLSLAFPDIDMVEVLKLVGTKWNIGTFHPSFGTGGYCIPLSSKYLLSGAKHSDALTILRATIKTDEQMPRLVAEHLAKRGAKQVGILGLAYKSDLKVHTLSPTLKIVPHLREKGANVKVHDPYYSAQEIEQIVGTETFAFPEGLREFDAVVIVAAHRAYRTLPDSMILKNLGKCKLIVDNVEEAWSRVDFSALGIEYHVAGDKGWLGS
;
A
#
# COMPACT_ATOMS: atom_id res chain seq x y z
N MET A 1 -17.75 28.61 -4.00
CA MET A 1 -17.03 27.91 -5.06
C MET A 1 -15.93 28.84 -5.56
N GLY A 2 -14.68 28.50 -5.31
CA GLY A 2 -13.53 29.33 -5.64
C GLY A 2 -13.29 29.45 -7.15
N LEU A 3 -12.50 30.43 -7.53
CA LEU A 3 -12.22 30.70 -8.94
C LEU A 3 -11.53 29.51 -9.64
N LEU A 4 -10.53 28.89 -8.99
CA LEU A 4 -9.77 27.77 -9.55
C LEU A 4 -10.68 26.55 -9.82
N ARG A 5 -11.55 26.17 -8.87
CA ARG A 5 -12.52 25.09 -9.06
C ARG A 5 -13.45 25.36 -10.26
N LYS A 6 -13.96 26.58 -10.40
CA LYS A 6 -14.81 26.95 -11.56
C LYS A 6 -14.07 26.74 -12.88
N ARG A 7 -12.81 27.19 -12.96
CA ARG A 7 -11.99 27.08 -14.18
C ARG A 7 -11.62 25.63 -14.52
N LEU A 8 -11.42 24.79 -13.51
CA LEU A 8 -11.23 23.34 -13.71
C LEU A 8 -12.50 22.70 -14.27
N LEU A 9 -13.66 22.98 -13.71
CA LEU A 9 -14.94 22.40 -14.13
C LEU A 9 -15.42 22.92 -15.49
N ASN A 10 -15.05 24.14 -15.88
CA ASN A 10 -15.39 24.70 -17.18
C ASN A 10 -14.41 24.28 -18.31
N GLY A 11 -13.34 23.52 -17.99
CA GLY A 11 -12.32 23.09 -18.94
C GLY A 11 -11.25 24.14 -19.29
N ASP A 12 -11.27 25.32 -18.63
CA ASP A 12 -10.27 26.38 -18.81
C ASP A 12 -8.90 25.99 -18.25
N ARG A 13 -8.88 25.09 -17.29
CA ARG A 13 -7.69 24.58 -16.62
C ARG A 13 -7.79 23.06 -16.41
N LYS A 14 -6.62 22.43 -16.23
CA LYS A 14 -6.47 20.98 -16.09
C LYS A 14 -5.71 20.64 -14.81
N VAL A 15 -5.83 19.38 -14.40
CA VAL A 15 -5.02 18.79 -13.34
C VAL A 15 -3.89 17.98 -13.99
N GLY A 16 -2.65 18.28 -13.60
CA GLY A 16 -1.46 17.50 -13.94
C GLY A 16 -1.15 16.51 -12.82
N VAL A 17 -0.89 15.24 -13.14
CA VAL A 17 -0.58 14.21 -12.16
C VAL A 17 0.79 13.61 -12.42
N TRP A 18 1.66 13.64 -11.43
CA TRP A 18 3.02 13.14 -11.46
C TRP A 18 3.09 11.77 -10.81
N GLY A 19 3.35 10.73 -11.62
CA GLY A 19 3.24 9.33 -11.25
C GLY A 19 1.81 8.81 -11.41
N THR A 20 1.62 7.81 -12.27
CA THR A 20 0.31 7.23 -12.60
C THR A 20 0.17 5.78 -12.12
N GLY A 21 0.80 5.46 -10.97
CA GLY A 21 0.57 4.23 -10.22
C GLY A 21 -0.81 4.21 -9.55
N TYR A 22 -0.98 3.42 -8.48
CA TYR A 22 -2.26 3.27 -7.76
C TYR A 22 -2.94 4.60 -7.41
N ILE A 23 -2.19 5.48 -6.76
CA ILE A 23 -2.73 6.74 -6.25
C ILE A 23 -2.97 7.72 -7.39
N GLY A 24 -1.94 8.02 -8.18
CA GLY A 24 -2.06 9.03 -9.22
C GLY A 24 -3.06 8.66 -10.31
N PHE A 25 -3.11 7.40 -10.75
CA PHE A 25 -4.11 6.95 -11.69
C PHE A 25 -5.53 7.12 -11.13
N SER A 26 -5.77 6.67 -9.89
CA SER A 26 -7.09 6.82 -9.29
C SER A 26 -7.47 8.28 -9.03
N THR A 27 -6.50 9.16 -8.77
CA THR A 27 -6.71 10.61 -8.66
C THR A 27 -7.16 11.19 -10.01
N MET A 28 -6.45 10.87 -11.10
CA MET A 28 -6.83 11.26 -12.46
C MET A 28 -8.25 10.82 -12.81
N ALA A 29 -8.54 9.52 -12.60
CA ALA A 29 -9.83 8.94 -12.93
C ALA A 29 -10.98 9.61 -12.16
N ASN A 30 -10.79 9.88 -10.85
CA ASN A 30 -11.82 10.57 -10.05
C ASN A 30 -12.04 12.02 -10.50
N PHE A 31 -10.99 12.78 -10.81
CA PHE A 31 -11.17 14.14 -11.34
C PHE A 31 -11.84 14.11 -12.71
N ALA A 32 -11.41 13.22 -13.62
CA ALA A 32 -12.00 13.08 -14.95
C ALA A 32 -13.48 12.68 -14.89
N ALA A 33 -13.85 11.73 -14.03
CA ALA A 33 -15.24 11.32 -13.81
C ALA A 33 -16.13 12.44 -13.23
N ASN A 34 -15.51 13.44 -12.58
CA ASN A 34 -16.19 14.64 -12.09
C ASN A 34 -16.06 15.86 -13.03
N GLY A 35 -15.72 15.64 -14.29
CA GLY A 35 -15.74 16.69 -15.33
C GLY A 35 -14.49 17.55 -15.37
N VAL A 36 -13.37 17.14 -14.78
CA VAL A 36 -12.10 17.89 -14.80
C VAL A 36 -11.08 17.16 -15.68
N ALA A 37 -10.60 17.82 -16.74
CA ALA A 37 -9.59 17.23 -17.60
C ALA A 37 -8.25 17.04 -16.89
N CYS A 38 -7.64 15.85 -17.07
CA CYS A 38 -6.42 15.44 -16.41
C CYS A 38 -5.34 15.00 -17.41
N LEU A 39 -4.09 15.41 -17.13
CA LEU A 39 -2.91 14.93 -17.82
C LEU A 39 -1.95 14.30 -16.83
N GLY A 40 -1.72 12.99 -16.93
CA GLY A 40 -0.75 12.27 -16.10
C GLY A 40 0.61 12.13 -16.79
N THR A 41 1.68 12.10 -16.01
CA THR A 41 3.00 11.70 -16.51
C THR A 41 3.57 10.54 -15.70
N ASP A 42 4.15 9.58 -16.41
CA ASP A 42 4.87 8.47 -15.80
C ASP A 42 6.17 8.20 -16.57
N VAL A 43 7.17 7.67 -15.88
CA VAL A 43 8.47 7.32 -16.51
C VAL A 43 8.40 5.96 -17.23
N ILE A 44 7.36 5.17 -16.98
CA ILE A 44 7.19 3.82 -17.51
C ILE A 44 6.28 3.86 -18.72
N GLN A 45 6.83 3.65 -19.92
CA GLN A 45 6.09 3.70 -21.19
C GLN A 45 4.89 2.75 -21.21
N SER A 46 5.05 1.51 -20.73
CA SER A 46 3.97 0.52 -20.71
C SER A 46 2.77 0.92 -19.83
N VAL A 47 2.99 1.72 -18.78
CA VAL A 47 1.92 2.30 -17.96
C VAL A 47 1.14 3.33 -18.78
N VAL A 48 1.85 4.23 -19.45
CA VAL A 48 1.25 5.26 -20.34
C VAL A 48 0.47 4.62 -21.49
N ASP A 49 1.03 3.59 -22.12
CA ASP A 49 0.36 2.85 -23.21
C ASP A 49 -0.93 2.17 -22.73
N THR A 50 -0.90 1.58 -21.56
CA THR A 50 -2.07 0.93 -20.96
C THR A 50 -3.19 1.95 -20.69
N ILE A 51 -2.86 3.09 -20.12
CA ILE A 51 -3.82 4.19 -19.88
C ILE A 51 -4.38 4.70 -21.20
N SER A 52 -3.52 4.89 -22.20
CA SER A 52 -3.92 5.38 -23.54
C SER A 52 -4.87 4.42 -24.28
N GLN A 53 -4.88 3.15 -23.89
CA GLN A 53 -5.81 2.14 -24.37
C GLN A 53 -7.12 2.08 -23.57
N GLY A 54 -7.39 3.05 -22.69
CA GLY A 54 -8.59 3.07 -21.86
C GLY A 54 -8.58 2.05 -20.72
N ARG A 55 -7.42 1.54 -20.32
CA ARG A 55 -7.30 0.50 -19.29
C ARG A 55 -6.54 0.99 -18.07
N ALA A 56 -6.90 0.47 -16.91
CA ALA A 56 -6.15 0.70 -15.69
C ALA A 56 -4.77 0.01 -15.75
N PRO A 57 -3.66 0.67 -15.34
CA PRO A 57 -2.33 0.07 -15.36
C PRO A 57 -2.14 -1.03 -14.32
N ILE A 58 -3.10 -1.18 -13.42
CA ILE A 58 -3.10 -2.15 -12.34
C ILE A 58 -4.37 -2.99 -12.42
N PRO A 59 -4.26 -4.34 -12.42
CA PRO A 59 -5.42 -5.23 -12.51
C PRO A 59 -6.47 -4.94 -11.44
N ASN A 60 -7.75 -5.04 -11.80
CA ASN A 60 -8.93 -4.85 -10.95
C ASN A 60 -9.11 -3.43 -10.36
N LEU A 61 -8.31 -2.44 -10.75
CA LEU A 61 -8.42 -1.10 -10.19
C LEU A 61 -9.77 -0.43 -10.56
N GLU A 62 -10.32 -0.69 -11.74
CA GLU A 62 -11.65 -0.19 -12.16
C GLU A 62 -12.79 -0.69 -11.25
N TYR A 63 -12.70 -1.94 -10.80
CA TYR A 63 -13.66 -2.45 -9.81
C TYR A 63 -13.71 -1.58 -8.54
N TRP A 64 -12.54 -1.14 -8.08
CA TRP A 64 -12.42 -0.29 -6.89
C TRP A 64 -12.78 1.17 -7.15
N LEU A 65 -12.63 1.66 -8.38
CA LEU A 65 -13.09 2.99 -8.78
C LEU A 65 -14.62 3.05 -8.84
N GLY A 66 -15.28 1.95 -9.20
CA GLY A 66 -16.72 1.87 -9.35
C GLY A 66 -17.25 2.43 -10.69
N PHE A 67 -16.36 2.74 -11.64
CA PHE A 67 -16.70 3.23 -12.98
C PHE A 67 -15.61 2.85 -14.00
N PRO A 68 -15.97 2.70 -15.30
CA PRO A 68 -15.02 2.37 -16.36
C PRO A 68 -14.13 3.58 -16.71
N VAL A 69 -12.90 3.30 -17.11
CA VAL A 69 -11.91 4.31 -17.47
C VAL A 69 -11.90 4.64 -18.98
N GLU A 70 -12.23 3.65 -19.81
CA GLU A 70 -12.23 3.80 -21.28
C GLU A 70 -12.98 5.05 -21.78
N PRO A 71 -14.23 5.35 -21.35
CA PRO A 71 -14.93 6.56 -21.78
C PRO A 71 -14.24 7.87 -21.39
N LEU A 72 -13.48 7.88 -20.28
CA LEU A 72 -12.74 9.06 -19.83
C LEU A 72 -11.53 9.34 -20.73
N VAL A 73 -10.90 8.28 -21.24
CA VAL A 73 -9.79 8.40 -22.20
C VAL A 73 -10.32 8.76 -23.59
N GLU A 74 -11.37 8.10 -24.08
CA GLU A 74 -11.99 8.38 -25.38
C GLU A 74 -12.50 9.82 -25.51
N SER A 75 -13.09 10.35 -24.42
CA SER A 75 -13.54 11.76 -24.39
C SER A 75 -12.42 12.78 -24.26
N GLY A 76 -11.16 12.34 -24.07
CA GLY A 76 -10.02 13.21 -23.83
C GLY A 76 -9.96 13.85 -22.43
N MET A 77 -10.87 13.48 -21.54
CA MET A 77 -10.86 13.94 -20.14
C MET A 77 -9.69 13.39 -19.35
N MET A 78 -9.13 12.26 -19.78
CA MET A 78 -7.99 11.61 -19.14
C MET A 78 -6.94 11.22 -20.18
N ARG A 79 -5.72 11.71 -20.03
CA ARG A 79 -4.58 11.40 -20.90
C ARG A 79 -3.32 11.17 -20.09
N ALA A 80 -2.43 10.30 -20.57
CA ALA A 80 -1.11 10.07 -19.98
C ALA A 80 0.01 10.29 -21.00
N THR A 81 1.20 10.68 -20.54
CA THR A 81 2.40 10.91 -21.38
C THR A 81 3.68 10.57 -20.60
N THR A 82 4.74 10.17 -21.29
CA THR A 82 6.08 10.12 -20.72
C THR A 82 6.81 11.47 -20.82
N ASN A 83 6.29 12.40 -21.62
CA ASN A 83 6.85 13.73 -21.78
C ASN A 83 6.35 14.69 -20.68
N TRP A 84 7.01 14.69 -19.54
CA TRP A 84 6.66 15.55 -18.41
C TRP A 84 6.58 17.05 -18.73
N LYS A 85 7.26 17.53 -19.81
CA LYS A 85 7.21 18.94 -20.20
C LYS A 85 5.81 19.39 -20.60
N GLU A 86 4.95 18.46 -21.00
CA GLU A 86 3.54 18.75 -21.30
C GLU A 86 2.74 19.18 -20.06
N LEU A 87 3.26 18.93 -18.85
CA LEU A 87 2.65 19.40 -17.61
C LEU A 87 3.13 20.80 -17.20
N ILE A 88 4.13 21.37 -17.87
CA ILE A 88 4.70 22.66 -17.53
C ILE A 88 4.19 23.74 -18.52
N ASN A 89 2.96 24.17 -18.31
CA ASN A 89 2.31 25.21 -19.11
C ASN A 89 1.15 25.85 -18.33
N GLU A 90 0.55 26.92 -18.89
CA GLU A 90 -0.55 27.66 -18.24
C GLU A 90 -1.86 26.88 -18.10
N GLU A 91 -2.07 25.80 -18.87
CA GLU A 91 -3.30 25.01 -18.77
C GLU A 91 -3.34 24.16 -17.51
N ILE A 92 -2.16 23.75 -17.00
CA ILE A 92 -2.05 22.92 -15.80
C ILE A 92 -1.99 23.84 -14.57
N ALA A 93 -3.13 24.01 -13.93
CA ALA A 93 -3.23 24.88 -12.75
C ALA A 93 -3.06 24.13 -11.42
N VAL A 94 -3.16 22.81 -11.43
CA VAL A 94 -2.99 21.95 -10.24
C VAL A 94 -2.03 20.82 -10.59
N HIS A 95 -0.98 20.64 -9.78
CA HIS A 95 -0.06 19.51 -9.88
C HIS A 95 -0.26 18.57 -8.69
N MET A 96 -0.67 17.34 -8.95
CA MET A 96 -0.80 16.29 -7.95
C MET A 96 0.45 15.41 -7.99
N ILE A 97 1.18 15.30 -6.87
CA ILE A 97 2.39 14.47 -6.78
C ILE A 97 2.04 13.15 -6.11
N ALA A 98 2.13 12.05 -6.87
CA ALA A 98 1.80 10.69 -6.43
C ALA A 98 2.92 9.70 -6.81
N VAL A 99 4.16 10.03 -6.45
CA VAL A 99 5.35 9.25 -6.75
C VAL A 99 5.78 8.37 -5.58
N PRO A 100 6.56 7.30 -5.83
CA PRO A 100 7.15 6.49 -4.76
C PRO A 100 8.07 7.32 -3.85
N THR A 101 8.04 7.03 -2.56
CA THR A 101 8.86 7.66 -1.52
C THR A 101 9.64 6.64 -0.71
N GLU A 102 9.70 5.41 -1.21
CA GLU A 102 10.49 4.32 -0.67
C GLU A 102 11.29 3.62 -1.76
N LYS A 103 12.40 3.05 -1.36
CA LYS A 103 13.21 2.13 -2.16
C LYS A 103 13.96 1.19 -1.23
N ASP A 104 13.96 -0.11 -1.56
CA ASP A 104 14.67 -1.13 -0.78
C ASP A 104 14.29 -1.13 0.71
N ASP A 105 13.01 -1.02 1.02
CA ASP A 105 12.43 -0.98 2.38
C ASP A 105 12.93 0.21 3.23
N LYS A 106 13.30 1.31 2.60
CA LYS A 106 13.80 2.53 3.25
C LYS A 106 13.14 3.79 2.66
N PRO A 107 13.04 4.87 3.46
CA PRO A 107 12.66 6.18 2.95
C PRO A 107 13.57 6.60 1.79
N TRP A 108 12.98 7.12 0.72
CA TRP A 108 13.67 7.50 -0.51
C TRP A 108 13.03 8.72 -1.15
N ASP A 109 13.81 9.75 -1.42
CA ASP A 109 13.30 11.04 -1.86
C ASP A 109 13.58 11.35 -3.34
N ASP A 110 14.35 10.52 -4.07
CA ASP A 110 14.84 10.87 -5.41
C ASP A 110 13.70 11.17 -6.40
N ALA A 111 12.60 10.41 -6.36
CA ALA A 111 11.46 10.67 -7.23
C ALA A 111 10.76 11.98 -6.87
N LEU A 112 10.64 12.31 -5.60
CA LEU A 112 10.09 13.58 -5.11
C LEU A 112 11.00 14.75 -5.54
N ILE A 113 12.31 14.59 -5.40
CA ILE A 113 13.33 15.57 -5.82
C ILE A 113 13.24 15.80 -7.33
N ASP A 114 13.21 14.74 -8.12
CA ASP A 114 13.13 14.80 -9.57
C ASP A 114 11.87 15.55 -10.05
N VAL A 115 10.70 15.18 -9.51
CA VAL A 115 9.44 15.84 -9.85
C VAL A 115 9.43 17.29 -9.39
N THR A 116 9.93 17.59 -8.19
CA THR A 116 10.03 18.96 -7.69
C THR A 116 10.92 19.81 -8.57
N LYS A 117 12.07 19.31 -9.03
CA LYS A 117 12.95 20.00 -9.99
C LYS A 117 12.26 20.25 -11.33
N LYS A 118 11.49 19.29 -11.83
CA LYS A 118 10.71 19.45 -13.06
C LYS A 118 9.63 20.52 -12.90
N ILE A 119 8.87 20.51 -11.80
CA ILE A 119 7.87 21.54 -11.49
C ILE A 119 8.55 22.92 -11.33
N SER A 120 9.73 23.00 -10.72
CA SER A 120 10.43 24.27 -10.53
C SER A 120 10.79 24.99 -11.84
N THR A 121 10.80 24.27 -12.99
CA THR A 121 11.01 24.89 -14.30
C THR A 121 9.86 25.81 -14.73
N ILE A 122 8.74 25.82 -14.00
CA ILE A 122 7.68 26.84 -14.15
C ILE A 122 8.25 28.25 -14.01
N ALA A 123 9.28 28.46 -13.22
CA ALA A 123 10.00 29.74 -13.09
C ALA A 123 10.54 30.26 -14.44
N ASP A 124 10.88 29.36 -15.37
CA ASP A 124 11.42 29.69 -16.68
C ASP A 124 10.28 30.05 -17.68
N HIS A 125 9.03 29.82 -17.29
CA HIS A 125 7.83 30.13 -18.06
C HIS A 125 7.09 31.30 -17.41
N LYS A 126 6.65 32.28 -18.22
CA LYS A 126 5.83 33.38 -17.72
C LYS A 126 4.39 32.91 -17.46
N VAL A 127 4.23 32.03 -16.45
CA VAL A 127 2.91 31.58 -16.01
C VAL A 127 2.22 32.74 -15.30
N LYS A 128 1.03 33.12 -15.76
CA LYS A 128 0.31 34.31 -15.24
C LYS A 128 -0.31 34.07 -13.88
N GLU A 129 -0.61 32.84 -13.52
CA GLU A 129 -1.27 32.44 -12.28
C GLU A 129 -0.43 31.38 -11.57
N ALA A 130 -0.23 31.56 -10.28
CA ALA A 130 0.49 30.63 -9.43
C ALA A 130 -0.21 29.26 -9.40
N PRO A 131 0.44 28.18 -9.84
CA PRO A 131 -0.16 26.85 -9.77
C PRO A 131 -0.19 26.35 -8.34
N LEU A 132 -1.13 25.42 -8.12
CA LEU A 132 -1.28 24.70 -6.84
C LEU A 132 -0.61 23.33 -6.96
N VAL A 133 0.35 23.04 -6.07
CA VAL A 133 0.97 21.73 -5.95
C VAL A 133 0.45 21.03 -4.71
N ILE A 134 -0.11 19.84 -4.89
CA ILE A 134 -0.64 18.99 -3.82
C ILE A 134 0.14 17.67 -3.79
N ILE A 135 0.79 17.41 -2.66
CA ILE A 135 1.54 16.18 -2.46
C ILE A 135 0.59 15.14 -1.85
N GLU A 136 0.31 14.07 -2.60
CA GLU A 136 -0.48 12.91 -2.15
C GLU A 136 0.40 11.78 -1.61
N SER A 137 1.65 11.71 -2.04
CA SER A 137 2.61 10.72 -1.56
C SER A 137 2.77 10.80 -0.05
N THR A 138 2.88 9.63 0.60
CA THR A 138 3.25 9.58 2.02
C THR A 138 4.71 9.94 2.16
N LEU A 139 5.03 10.99 2.90
CA LEU A 139 6.37 11.49 3.07
C LEU A 139 6.96 11.10 4.43
N THR A 140 8.29 11.01 4.49
CA THR A 140 9.00 11.16 5.75
C THR A 140 8.65 12.55 6.32
N PRO A 141 8.30 12.66 7.61
CA PRO A 141 7.93 13.95 8.20
C PRO A 141 8.96 15.05 7.93
N ASN A 142 8.46 16.25 7.61
CA ASN A 142 9.20 17.46 7.31
C ASN A 142 9.86 17.53 5.90
N ARG A 143 9.64 16.57 5.01
CA ARG A 143 10.23 16.57 3.66
C ARG A 143 9.75 17.72 2.78
N THR A 144 8.52 18.19 2.96
CA THR A 144 8.05 19.39 2.26
C THR A 144 8.95 20.59 2.57
N ASN A 145 9.32 20.80 3.84
CA ASN A 145 10.20 21.90 4.25
C ASN A 145 11.68 21.68 3.90
N GLU A 146 12.16 20.45 3.99
CA GLU A 146 13.59 20.15 3.83
C GLU A 146 13.99 19.90 2.39
N VAL A 147 13.06 19.48 1.54
CA VAL A 147 13.34 19.09 0.15
C VAL A 147 12.55 19.94 -0.83
N VAL A 148 11.21 19.94 -0.75
CA VAL A 148 10.37 20.56 -1.80
C VAL A 148 10.53 22.07 -1.82
N ILE A 149 10.33 22.73 -0.71
CA ILE A 149 10.39 24.20 -0.61
C ILE A 149 11.78 24.75 -0.97
N PRO A 150 12.92 24.21 -0.48
CA PRO A 150 14.24 24.66 -0.88
C PRO A 150 14.49 24.57 -2.38
N LEU A 151 14.16 23.46 -3.04
CA LEU A 151 14.35 23.29 -4.47
C LEU A 151 13.54 24.30 -5.32
N LEU A 152 12.33 24.65 -4.89
CA LEU A 152 11.52 25.67 -5.55
C LEU A 152 12.13 27.08 -5.35
N ARG A 153 12.60 27.38 -4.14
CA ARG A 153 13.25 28.65 -3.81
C ARG A 153 14.59 28.84 -4.53
N GLU A 154 15.35 27.78 -4.76
CA GLU A 154 16.59 27.83 -5.57
C GLU A 154 16.32 28.29 -7.01
N LYS A 155 15.12 28.08 -7.53
CA LYS A 155 14.66 28.60 -8.82
C LYS A 155 14.02 29.99 -8.74
N GLY A 156 14.05 30.63 -7.58
CA GLY A 156 13.51 31.96 -7.36
C GLY A 156 12.00 32.02 -7.11
N LEU A 157 11.32 30.87 -6.99
CA LEU A 157 9.88 30.83 -6.74
C LEU A 157 9.56 31.18 -5.27
N LYS A 158 8.66 32.12 -5.07
CA LYS A 158 8.13 32.49 -3.76
C LYS A 158 6.90 31.65 -3.44
N ILE A 159 7.00 30.90 -2.33
CA ILE A 159 5.91 30.03 -1.86
C ILE A 159 4.76 30.88 -1.34
N GLY A 160 3.56 30.63 -1.85
CA GLY A 160 2.34 31.38 -1.55
C GLY A 160 2.08 32.58 -2.46
N GLU A 161 3.05 32.95 -3.34
CA GLU A 161 2.91 34.02 -4.34
C GLU A 161 3.02 33.45 -5.76
N ASP A 162 4.18 32.84 -6.10
CA ASP A 162 4.45 32.29 -7.44
C ASP A 162 4.03 30.84 -7.57
N ILE A 163 3.92 30.12 -6.46
CA ILE A 163 3.50 28.72 -6.39
C ILE A 163 2.89 28.41 -5.02
N HIS A 164 1.79 27.69 -4.98
CA HIS A 164 1.12 27.24 -3.78
C HIS A 164 1.47 25.77 -3.52
N ILE A 165 1.84 25.42 -2.29
CA ILE A 165 2.26 24.07 -1.91
C ILE A 165 1.43 23.56 -0.73
N GLY A 166 0.92 22.34 -0.84
CA GLY A 166 0.28 21.68 0.28
C GLY A 166 0.36 20.17 0.22
N VAL A 167 -0.06 19.54 1.29
CA VAL A 167 -0.03 18.10 1.49
C VAL A 167 -1.43 17.60 1.79
N ALA A 168 -1.86 16.57 1.07
CA ALA A 168 -3.14 15.91 1.29
C ALA A 168 -3.00 14.40 1.02
N PRO A 169 -2.49 13.62 1.98
CA PRO A 169 -2.23 12.20 1.77
C PRO A 169 -3.54 11.44 1.56
N ARG A 170 -3.49 10.39 0.75
CA ARG A 170 -4.63 9.51 0.52
C ARG A 170 -4.84 8.61 1.73
N ARG A 171 -6.10 8.44 2.13
CA ARG A 171 -6.51 7.59 3.26
C ARG A 171 -7.37 6.42 2.84
N ASP A 172 -7.89 6.46 1.62
CA ASP A 172 -8.62 5.36 1.01
C ASP A 172 -7.66 4.22 0.66
N TRP A 173 -8.18 3.03 0.77
CA TRP A 173 -7.52 1.81 0.38
C TRP A 173 -8.53 0.89 -0.30
N PHE A 174 -8.11 0.17 -1.29
CA PHE A 174 -8.97 -0.72 -2.07
C PHE A 174 -9.39 -1.97 -1.25
N ILE A 175 -10.17 -1.74 -0.18
CA ILE A 175 -10.67 -2.79 0.72
C ILE A 175 -12.15 -3.01 0.51
N SER A 176 -12.93 -1.93 0.36
CA SER A 176 -14.35 -1.98 0.07
C SER A 176 -14.76 -0.78 -0.77
N PRO A 177 -15.71 -0.94 -1.70
CA PRO A 177 -16.20 0.16 -2.55
C PRO A 177 -16.78 1.34 -1.74
N GLU A 178 -17.28 1.09 -0.51
CA GLU A 178 -17.84 2.11 0.36
C GLU A 178 -16.78 2.99 1.03
N LYS A 179 -15.52 2.52 1.09
CA LYS A 179 -14.39 3.24 1.69
C LYS A 179 -13.48 3.82 0.62
N ASN A 180 -14.02 4.69 -0.20
CA ASN A 180 -13.36 5.29 -1.35
C ASN A 180 -12.91 6.74 -1.10
N LEU A 181 -12.26 7.35 -2.09
CA LEU A 181 -11.77 8.73 -2.04
C LEU A 181 -12.87 9.75 -1.69
N LYS A 182 -14.08 9.54 -2.20
CA LYS A 182 -15.20 10.46 -1.99
C LYS A 182 -15.69 10.47 -0.55
N ASN A 183 -15.76 9.29 0.09
CA ASN A 183 -16.47 9.11 1.36
C ASN A 183 -15.58 9.26 2.59
N LEU A 184 -14.27 8.94 2.47
CA LEU A 184 -13.36 8.98 3.61
C LEU A 184 -12.91 10.40 3.94
N PRO A 185 -12.83 10.78 5.23
CA PRO A 185 -12.26 12.06 5.62
C PRO A 185 -10.83 12.19 5.12
N ARG A 186 -10.50 13.25 4.40
CA ARG A 186 -9.16 13.52 3.91
C ARG A 186 -8.57 14.74 4.59
N ILE A 187 -7.37 14.61 5.15
CA ILE A 187 -6.66 15.71 5.79
C ILE A 187 -6.01 16.58 4.73
N VAL A 188 -6.09 17.89 4.89
CA VAL A 188 -5.59 18.87 3.92
C VAL A 188 -4.84 19.98 4.65
N GLY A 189 -3.60 20.25 4.28
CA GLY A 189 -2.81 21.33 4.86
C GLY A 189 -1.91 22.01 3.84
N GLY A 190 -2.07 23.31 3.70
CA GLY A 190 -1.24 24.18 2.86
C GLY A 190 -0.08 24.83 3.64
N THR A 191 0.87 25.39 2.89
CA THR A 191 1.95 26.21 3.47
C THR A 191 1.45 27.55 4.00
N THR A 192 0.29 27.99 3.52
CA THR A 192 -0.45 29.17 4.03
C THR A 192 -1.94 28.82 4.22
N PRO A 193 -2.69 29.61 5.01
CA PRO A 193 -4.14 29.43 5.13
C PRO A 193 -4.84 29.50 3.77
N GLU A 194 -4.47 30.46 2.91
CA GLU A 194 -5.03 30.63 1.57
C GLU A 194 -4.79 29.39 0.70
N THR A 195 -3.58 28.80 0.79
CA THR A 195 -3.28 27.55 0.10
C THR A 195 -4.17 26.41 0.59
N THR A 196 -4.43 26.33 1.91
CA THR A 196 -5.34 25.32 2.47
C THR A 196 -6.77 25.49 1.91
N GLU A 197 -7.27 26.72 1.84
CA GLU A 197 -8.59 27.03 1.26
C GLU A 197 -8.65 26.64 -0.23
N MET A 198 -7.61 26.97 -1.02
CA MET A 198 -7.53 26.58 -2.42
C MET A 198 -7.57 25.05 -2.56
N MET A 199 -6.81 24.33 -1.74
CA MET A 199 -6.80 22.86 -1.73
C MET A 199 -8.18 22.30 -1.38
N MET A 200 -8.84 22.84 -0.35
CA MET A 200 -10.19 22.43 0.05
C MET A 200 -11.20 22.61 -1.08
N ASP A 201 -11.12 23.72 -1.82
CA ASP A 201 -12.01 24.00 -2.95
C ASP A 201 -11.77 23.03 -4.12
N VAL A 202 -10.52 22.76 -4.47
CA VAL A 202 -10.16 21.84 -5.56
C VAL A 202 -10.46 20.38 -5.20
N LEU A 203 -10.01 19.92 -4.03
CA LEU A 203 -10.21 18.53 -3.60
C LEU A 203 -11.67 18.22 -3.29
N GLY A 204 -12.49 19.25 -2.97
CA GLY A 204 -13.94 19.13 -2.84
C GLY A 204 -14.67 18.74 -4.13
N ILE A 205 -13.99 18.66 -5.27
CA ILE A 205 -14.54 18.08 -6.51
C ILE A 205 -14.65 16.55 -6.37
N VAL A 206 -13.68 15.91 -5.70
CA VAL A 206 -13.53 14.45 -5.63
C VAL A 206 -13.70 13.85 -4.22
N CYS A 207 -13.81 14.69 -3.19
CA CYS A 207 -13.91 14.26 -1.80
C CYS A 207 -14.92 15.10 -1.03
N ASP A 208 -15.95 14.45 -0.46
CA ASP A 208 -17.01 15.12 0.28
C ASP A 208 -16.61 15.50 1.73
N ARG A 209 -15.57 14.89 2.26
CA ARG A 209 -15.16 15.03 3.67
C ARG A 209 -13.71 15.47 3.79
N LEU A 210 -13.48 16.77 3.65
CA LEU A 210 -12.16 17.36 3.83
C LEU A 210 -12.03 17.94 5.24
N VAL A 211 -10.88 17.72 5.86
CA VAL A 211 -10.55 18.18 7.22
C VAL A 211 -9.31 19.06 7.13
N PRO A 212 -9.43 20.37 7.32
CA PRO A 212 -8.26 21.25 7.27
C PRO A 212 -7.33 20.99 8.46
N ALA A 213 -6.05 20.88 8.17
CA ALA A 213 -4.99 20.86 9.16
C ALA A 213 -4.47 22.29 9.41
N PRO A 214 -3.85 22.57 10.56
CA PRO A 214 -3.27 23.89 10.84
C PRO A 214 -2.22 24.33 9.80
N ASP A 215 -1.45 23.40 9.27
CA ASP A 215 -0.48 23.61 8.19
C ASP A 215 -0.15 22.29 7.48
N HIS A 216 0.69 22.35 6.43
CA HIS A 216 1.15 21.20 5.66
C HIS A 216 1.92 20.17 6.49
N ARG A 217 2.65 20.56 7.55
CA ARG A 217 3.43 19.63 8.38
C ARG A 217 2.52 18.71 9.19
N HIS A 218 1.38 19.24 9.68
CA HIS A 218 0.37 18.44 10.35
C HIS A 218 -0.25 17.43 9.37
N ALA A 219 -0.60 17.86 8.15
CA ALA A 219 -1.15 16.97 7.14
C ALA A 219 -0.15 15.88 6.71
N GLU A 220 1.13 16.24 6.61
CA GLU A 220 2.21 15.33 6.20
C GLU A 220 2.41 14.19 7.19
N ILE A 221 2.47 14.48 8.49
CA ILE A 221 2.77 13.46 9.50
C ILE A 221 1.57 12.54 9.82
N VAL A 222 0.33 13.01 9.65
CA VAL A 222 -0.88 12.27 10.04
C VAL A 222 -0.91 10.87 9.44
N LYS A 223 -0.62 10.74 8.15
CA LYS A 223 -0.68 9.43 7.46
C LYS A 223 0.31 8.41 8.02
N SER A 224 1.53 8.86 8.32
CA SER A 224 2.54 7.99 8.90
C SER A 224 2.18 7.57 10.33
N ILE A 225 1.57 8.47 11.11
CA ILE A 225 1.09 8.15 12.45
C ILE A 225 -0.07 7.14 12.40
N GLU A 226 -1.06 7.34 11.53
CA GLU A 226 -2.19 6.39 11.37
C GLU A 226 -1.71 4.96 11.10
N ASN A 227 -0.77 4.83 10.19
CA ASN A 227 -0.21 3.52 9.86
C ASN A 227 0.67 2.95 10.98
N ALA A 228 1.41 3.80 11.70
CA ALA A 228 2.21 3.39 12.85
C ALA A 228 1.35 2.88 14.01
N TYR A 229 0.19 3.50 14.28
CA TYR A 229 -0.79 2.96 15.24
C TYR A 229 -1.19 1.54 14.88
N ARG A 230 -1.56 1.30 13.61
CA ARG A 230 -1.91 -0.04 13.13
C ARG A 230 -0.74 -1.03 13.24
N HIS A 231 0.47 -0.58 12.96
CA HIS A 231 1.68 -1.40 13.08
C HIS A 231 1.93 -1.84 14.53
N VAL A 232 1.77 -0.91 15.49
CA VAL A 232 1.87 -1.20 16.93
C VAL A 232 0.81 -2.22 17.35
N GLU A 233 -0.43 -2.06 16.93
CA GLU A 233 -1.53 -2.98 17.31
C GLU A 233 -1.31 -4.39 16.76
N ILE A 234 -0.90 -4.53 15.50
CA ILE A 234 -0.58 -5.84 14.88
C ILE A 234 0.59 -6.50 15.63
N THR A 235 1.66 -5.74 15.90
CA THR A 235 2.84 -6.30 16.57
C THR A 235 2.61 -6.57 18.05
N LEU A 236 1.72 -5.84 18.72
CA LEU A 236 1.27 -6.18 20.07
C LEU A 236 0.55 -7.54 20.07
N ALA A 237 -0.33 -7.78 19.10
CA ALA A 237 -0.98 -9.09 18.94
C ALA A 237 0.05 -10.22 18.76
N ASN A 238 1.06 -9.99 17.91
CA ASN A 238 2.17 -10.93 17.74
C ASN A 238 2.94 -11.16 19.05
N GLN A 239 3.32 -10.10 19.78
CA GLN A 239 4.05 -10.22 21.04
C GLN A 239 3.25 -10.99 22.08
N LEU A 240 1.94 -10.75 22.18
CA LEU A 240 1.06 -11.45 23.10
C LEU A 240 0.99 -12.96 22.78
N SER A 241 0.87 -13.31 21.51
CA SER A 241 0.87 -14.73 21.09
C SER A 241 2.21 -15.43 21.36
N LEU A 242 3.33 -14.72 21.25
CA LEU A 242 4.64 -15.24 21.58
C LEU A 242 4.87 -15.38 23.10
N ALA A 243 4.31 -14.45 23.88
CA ALA A 243 4.47 -14.45 25.32
C ALA A 243 3.58 -15.48 26.05
N PHE A 244 2.46 -15.84 25.45
CA PHE A 244 1.46 -16.76 26.01
C PHE A 244 1.14 -17.90 25.02
N PRO A 245 2.12 -18.78 24.69
CA PRO A 245 1.96 -19.79 23.64
C PRO A 245 0.92 -20.87 23.96
N ASP A 246 0.56 -21.02 25.24
CA ASP A 246 -0.43 -21.99 25.72
C ASP A 246 -1.87 -21.48 25.65
N ILE A 247 -2.07 -20.23 25.24
CA ILE A 247 -3.37 -19.59 25.16
C ILE A 247 -3.68 -19.26 23.68
N ASP A 248 -4.90 -19.54 23.26
CA ASP A 248 -5.38 -19.09 21.95
C ASP A 248 -5.55 -17.57 21.95
N MET A 249 -4.57 -16.87 21.40
CA MET A 249 -4.56 -15.42 21.39
C MET A 249 -5.56 -14.84 20.37
N VAL A 250 -5.95 -15.60 19.35
CA VAL A 250 -7.00 -15.20 18.41
C VAL A 250 -8.32 -15.04 19.15
N GLU A 251 -8.70 -16.03 19.96
CA GLU A 251 -9.92 -15.98 20.77
C GLU A 251 -9.84 -14.91 21.86
N VAL A 252 -8.70 -14.76 22.53
CA VAL A 252 -8.52 -13.69 23.54
C VAL A 252 -8.72 -12.31 22.92
N LEU A 253 -8.14 -12.05 21.75
CA LEU A 253 -8.26 -10.76 21.08
C LEU A 253 -9.68 -10.50 20.58
N LYS A 254 -10.42 -11.52 20.12
CA LYS A 254 -11.85 -11.40 19.85
C LYS A 254 -12.63 -10.94 21.09
N LEU A 255 -12.36 -11.54 22.25
CA LEU A 255 -12.97 -11.15 23.52
C LEU A 255 -12.59 -9.73 23.95
N VAL A 256 -11.32 -9.35 23.81
CA VAL A 256 -10.83 -7.97 24.08
C VAL A 256 -11.56 -6.96 23.20
N GLY A 257 -11.78 -7.28 21.92
CA GLY A 257 -12.50 -6.44 20.96
C GLY A 257 -13.99 -6.24 21.26
N THR A 258 -14.58 -6.97 22.18
CA THR A 258 -15.96 -6.72 22.65
C THR A 258 -16.08 -5.44 23.48
N LYS A 259 -14.95 -4.90 23.96
CA LYS A 259 -14.96 -3.65 24.69
C LYS A 259 -15.11 -2.48 23.72
N TRP A 260 -16.10 -1.63 23.93
CA TRP A 260 -16.54 -0.58 23.02
C TRP A 260 -15.46 0.39 22.50
N ASN A 261 -14.36 0.56 23.21
CA ASN A 261 -13.28 1.49 22.86
C ASN A 261 -11.96 0.79 22.52
N ILE A 262 -11.97 -0.50 22.21
CA ILE A 262 -10.79 -1.26 21.81
C ILE A 262 -11.03 -1.88 20.45
N GLY A 263 -10.22 -1.48 19.46
CA GLY A 263 -10.04 -2.22 18.22
C GLY A 263 -9.02 -3.33 18.42
N THR A 264 -9.15 -4.43 17.70
CA THR A 264 -8.22 -5.55 17.80
C THR A 264 -7.64 -5.91 16.44
N PHE A 265 -6.40 -6.38 16.46
CA PHE A 265 -5.71 -6.98 15.32
C PHE A 265 -5.33 -8.42 15.67
N HIS A 266 -5.29 -9.26 14.64
CA HIS A 266 -4.85 -10.64 14.80
C HIS A 266 -3.32 -10.74 14.67
N PRO A 267 -2.70 -11.73 15.34
CA PRO A 267 -1.33 -12.12 15.05
C PRO A 267 -1.14 -12.46 13.57
N SER A 268 0.09 -12.31 13.07
CA SER A 268 0.40 -12.53 11.65
C SER A 268 1.85 -12.95 11.46
N PHE A 269 2.19 -13.40 10.25
CA PHE A 269 3.57 -13.74 9.87
C PHE A 269 4.46 -12.50 9.63
N GLY A 270 3.99 -11.33 9.99
CA GLY A 270 4.57 -10.03 9.74
C GLY A 270 3.74 -9.21 8.76
N THR A 271 4.00 -7.91 8.73
CA THR A 271 3.30 -6.97 7.87
C THR A 271 3.92 -6.91 6.47
N GLY A 272 3.09 -6.65 5.48
CA GLY A 272 3.49 -6.43 4.09
C GLY A 272 2.92 -5.12 3.52
N GLY A 273 3.33 -4.81 2.30
CA GLY A 273 2.94 -3.58 1.61
C GLY A 273 3.74 -2.35 2.05
N TYR A 274 3.53 -1.25 1.34
CA TYR A 274 4.25 0.00 1.65
C TYR A 274 3.76 0.71 2.91
N CYS A 275 2.46 0.59 3.23
CA CYS A 275 1.83 1.50 4.19
C CYS A 275 2.26 1.24 5.64
N ILE A 276 2.09 0.00 6.13
CA ILE A 276 2.27 -0.29 7.56
C ILE A 276 3.74 -0.34 7.96
N PRO A 277 4.60 -1.19 7.35
CA PRO A 277 5.97 -1.35 7.81
C PRO A 277 6.81 -0.09 7.58
N LEU A 278 6.57 0.66 6.49
CA LEU A 278 7.38 1.84 6.17
C LEU A 278 7.02 3.07 6.98
N SER A 279 5.75 3.26 7.36
CA SER A 279 5.34 4.46 8.09
C SER A 279 6.05 4.60 9.44
N SER A 280 6.29 3.49 10.16
CA SER A 280 7.10 3.50 11.37
C SER A 280 8.56 3.90 11.09
N LYS A 281 9.11 3.46 9.96
CA LYS A 281 10.47 3.84 9.53
C LYS A 281 10.54 5.31 9.11
N TYR A 282 9.50 5.84 8.44
CA TYR A 282 9.39 7.27 8.11
C TYR A 282 9.39 8.13 9.37
N LEU A 283 8.57 7.76 10.39
CA LEU A 283 8.53 8.48 11.65
C LEU A 283 9.89 8.49 12.37
N LEU A 284 10.59 7.34 12.40
CA LEU A 284 11.92 7.27 13.00
C LEU A 284 12.95 8.12 12.24
N SER A 285 12.90 8.11 10.91
CA SER A 285 13.83 8.85 10.06
C SER A 285 13.60 10.37 10.11
N GLY A 286 12.34 10.82 10.19
CA GLY A 286 11.99 12.24 10.22
C GLY A 286 11.95 12.85 11.62
N ALA A 287 12.09 12.03 12.67
CA ALA A 287 11.99 12.54 14.04
C ALA A 287 13.28 13.24 14.49
N LYS A 288 13.15 14.47 14.99
CA LYS A 288 14.26 15.21 15.61
C LYS A 288 14.84 14.49 16.86
N HIS A 289 13.98 13.80 17.61
CA HIS A 289 14.32 13.03 18.81
C HIS A 289 13.86 11.59 18.64
N SER A 290 14.46 10.87 17.69
CA SER A 290 14.03 9.50 17.35
C SER A 290 14.17 8.51 18.50
N ASP A 291 15.08 8.78 19.46
CA ASP A 291 15.27 7.92 20.64
C ASP A 291 14.02 7.86 21.56
N ALA A 292 13.17 8.88 21.51
CA ALA A 292 11.89 8.87 22.22
C ALA A 292 10.89 7.86 21.64
N LEU A 293 11.07 7.40 20.39
CA LEU A 293 10.17 6.49 19.68
C LEU A 293 10.50 5.01 19.96
N THR A 294 10.63 4.63 21.23
CA THR A 294 11.02 3.28 21.66
C THR A 294 10.00 2.22 21.26
N ILE A 295 8.70 2.54 21.32
CA ILE A 295 7.62 1.63 20.90
C ILE A 295 7.76 1.27 19.42
N LEU A 296 8.01 2.26 18.54
CA LEU A 296 8.15 1.99 17.11
C LEU A 296 9.38 1.13 16.79
N ARG A 297 10.48 1.28 17.52
CA ARG A 297 11.65 0.42 17.38
C ARG A 297 11.34 -1.03 17.78
N ALA A 298 10.63 -1.22 18.90
CA ALA A 298 10.19 -2.55 19.34
C ALA A 298 9.20 -3.17 18.33
N THR A 299 8.28 -2.36 17.80
CA THR A 299 7.32 -2.76 16.77
C THR A 299 8.03 -3.28 15.51
N ILE A 300 8.95 -2.49 14.92
CA ILE A 300 9.71 -2.89 13.74
C ILE A 300 10.48 -4.19 14.01
N LYS A 301 11.18 -4.26 15.15
CA LYS A 301 11.95 -5.46 15.52
C LYS A 301 11.08 -6.70 15.60
N THR A 302 9.92 -6.61 16.25
CA THR A 302 8.97 -7.74 16.36
C THR A 302 8.46 -8.17 15.00
N ASP A 303 8.02 -7.19 14.19
CA ASP A 303 7.49 -7.47 12.86
C ASP A 303 8.50 -8.18 11.95
N GLU A 304 9.74 -7.69 11.95
CA GLU A 304 10.84 -8.26 11.15
C GLU A 304 11.25 -9.67 11.60
N GLN A 305 10.97 -10.06 12.85
CA GLN A 305 11.27 -11.39 13.37
C GLN A 305 10.22 -12.44 12.98
N MET A 306 8.97 -12.05 12.74
CA MET A 306 7.86 -13.00 12.53
C MET A 306 8.11 -13.99 11.38
N PRO A 307 8.55 -13.60 10.18
CA PRO A 307 8.82 -14.54 9.09
C PRO A 307 9.88 -15.60 9.46
N ARG A 308 10.90 -15.19 10.22
CA ARG A 308 11.94 -16.09 10.71
C ARG A 308 11.38 -17.11 11.71
N LEU A 309 10.54 -16.68 12.65
CA LEU A 309 9.91 -17.55 13.63
C LEU A 309 9.00 -18.59 12.98
N VAL A 310 8.27 -18.22 11.92
CA VAL A 310 7.49 -19.17 11.11
C VAL A 310 8.39 -20.23 10.48
N ALA A 311 9.51 -19.83 9.87
CA ALA A 311 10.45 -20.77 9.27
C ALA A 311 11.12 -21.69 10.32
N GLU A 312 11.46 -21.17 11.49
CA GLU A 312 12.01 -21.94 12.60
C GLU A 312 11.01 -22.96 13.15
N HIS A 313 9.74 -22.59 13.26
CA HIS A 313 8.68 -23.50 13.67
C HIS A 313 8.54 -24.69 12.71
N LEU A 314 8.45 -24.40 11.39
CA LEU A 314 8.37 -25.45 10.38
C LEU A 314 9.61 -26.39 10.41
N ALA A 315 10.78 -25.81 10.56
CA ALA A 315 12.03 -26.59 10.64
C ALA A 315 12.09 -27.50 11.89
N LYS A 316 11.64 -27.00 13.06
CA LYS A 316 11.55 -27.80 14.29
C LYS A 316 10.59 -28.99 14.14
N ARG A 317 9.52 -28.83 13.34
CA ARG A 317 8.55 -29.89 13.02
C ARG A 317 9.04 -30.82 11.89
N GLY A 318 10.29 -30.63 11.42
CA GLY A 318 10.93 -31.50 10.42
C GLY A 318 10.46 -31.26 8.98
N ALA A 319 9.84 -30.15 8.69
CA ALA A 319 9.39 -29.80 7.33
C ALA A 319 10.59 -29.70 6.38
N LYS A 320 10.56 -30.44 5.28
CA LYS A 320 11.61 -30.50 4.24
C LYS A 320 11.10 -30.07 2.87
N GLN A 321 9.84 -30.37 2.55
CA GLN A 321 9.19 -29.98 1.31
C GLN A 321 8.04 -29.02 1.68
N VAL A 322 8.23 -27.74 1.45
CA VAL A 322 7.29 -26.69 1.89
C VAL A 322 6.63 -26.03 0.70
N GLY A 323 5.30 -26.08 0.66
CA GLY A 323 4.49 -25.34 -0.30
C GLY A 323 3.98 -24.04 0.33
N ILE A 324 4.23 -22.90 -0.32
CA ILE A 324 3.70 -21.59 0.13
C ILE A 324 2.58 -21.16 -0.80
N LEU A 325 1.42 -20.83 -0.23
CA LEU A 325 0.26 -20.29 -0.92
C LEU A 325 0.18 -18.76 -0.66
N GLY A 326 0.39 -17.97 -1.71
CA GLY A 326 0.40 -16.52 -1.71
C GLY A 326 1.81 -15.93 -1.75
N LEU A 327 2.17 -15.36 -2.91
CA LEU A 327 3.29 -14.44 -3.06
C LEU A 327 2.86 -13.03 -2.64
N ALA A 328 1.61 -12.66 -2.92
CA ALA A 328 1.02 -11.41 -2.49
C ALA A 328 0.99 -11.31 -0.95
N TYR A 329 1.10 -10.10 -0.41
CA TYR A 329 0.92 -9.87 1.03
C TYR A 329 -0.55 -9.74 1.42
N LYS A 330 -1.45 -9.61 0.45
CA LYS A 330 -2.89 -9.45 0.65
C LYS A 330 -3.68 -10.29 -0.33
N SER A 331 -4.78 -10.86 0.15
CA SER A 331 -5.69 -11.68 -0.64
C SER A 331 -6.29 -10.90 -1.81
N ASP A 332 -6.42 -11.59 -2.96
CA ASP A 332 -7.10 -11.13 -4.17
C ASP A 332 -6.51 -9.86 -4.82
N LEU A 333 -5.22 -9.59 -4.58
CA LEU A 333 -4.45 -8.52 -5.20
C LEU A 333 -3.10 -9.03 -5.71
N LYS A 334 -2.65 -8.55 -6.86
CA LYS A 334 -1.30 -8.79 -7.39
C LYS A 334 -0.30 -7.78 -6.81
N VAL A 335 0.02 -7.90 -5.50
CA VAL A 335 0.94 -7.00 -4.79
C VAL A 335 1.84 -7.79 -3.83
N HIS A 336 3.10 -7.97 -4.20
CA HIS A 336 4.09 -8.72 -3.41
C HIS A 336 5.02 -7.83 -2.56
N THR A 337 4.89 -6.52 -2.64
CA THR A 337 5.75 -5.58 -1.92
C THR A 337 5.83 -5.91 -0.44
N LEU A 338 7.05 -6.13 0.06
CA LEU A 338 7.32 -6.48 1.47
C LEU A 338 6.47 -7.66 1.99
N SER A 339 6.02 -8.56 1.10
CA SER A 339 5.27 -9.75 1.52
C SER A 339 6.07 -10.60 2.49
N PRO A 340 5.46 -11.16 3.54
CA PRO A 340 6.11 -12.14 4.41
C PRO A 340 6.74 -13.31 3.64
N THR A 341 6.16 -13.73 2.53
CA THR A 341 6.71 -14.78 1.64
C THR A 341 8.14 -14.49 1.23
N LEU A 342 8.47 -13.22 0.89
CA LEU A 342 9.82 -12.83 0.47
C LEU A 342 10.88 -13.04 1.57
N LYS A 343 10.46 -13.07 2.83
CA LYS A 343 11.34 -13.28 3.99
C LYS A 343 11.29 -14.74 4.50
N ILE A 344 10.12 -15.38 4.44
CA ILE A 344 9.95 -16.78 4.86
C ILE A 344 10.77 -17.74 3.98
N VAL A 345 10.74 -17.55 2.64
CA VAL A 345 11.45 -18.43 1.70
C VAL A 345 12.96 -18.51 1.97
N PRO A 346 13.71 -17.41 2.08
CA PRO A 346 15.13 -17.46 2.43
C PRO A 346 15.39 -18.17 3.76
N HIS A 347 14.61 -17.87 4.80
CA HIS A 347 14.79 -18.51 6.11
C HIS A 347 14.51 -20.01 6.10
N LEU A 348 13.53 -20.49 5.34
CA LEU A 348 13.29 -21.92 5.15
C LEU A 348 14.46 -22.61 4.43
N ARG A 349 14.99 -21.96 3.39
CA ARG A 349 16.17 -22.48 2.65
C ARG A 349 17.40 -22.57 3.54
N GLU A 350 17.66 -21.57 4.38
CA GLU A 350 18.73 -21.61 5.40
C GLU A 350 18.59 -22.79 6.36
N LYS A 351 17.36 -23.25 6.61
CA LYS A 351 17.06 -24.45 7.41
C LYS A 351 17.07 -25.76 6.59
N GLY A 352 17.42 -25.69 5.31
CA GLY A 352 17.56 -26.85 4.41
C GLY A 352 16.24 -27.38 3.86
N ALA A 353 15.18 -26.58 3.86
CA ALA A 353 13.91 -26.93 3.22
C ALA A 353 13.94 -26.61 1.72
N ASN A 354 13.33 -27.48 0.90
CA ASN A 354 12.96 -27.17 -0.47
C ASN A 354 11.62 -26.47 -0.48
N VAL A 355 11.54 -25.29 -1.10
CA VAL A 355 10.38 -24.43 -1.05
C VAL A 355 9.88 -24.12 -2.45
N LYS A 356 8.58 -24.29 -2.68
CA LYS A 356 7.89 -23.81 -3.89
C LYS A 356 6.78 -22.86 -3.49
N VAL A 357 6.50 -21.87 -4.35
CA VAL A 357 5.46 -20.85 -4.12
C VAL A 357 4.41 -20.92 -5.21
N HIS A 358 3.15 -20.81 -4.82
CA HIS A 358 2.03 -20.64 -5.74
C HIS A 358 1.26 -19.38 -5.40
N ASP A 359 0.87 -18.63 -6.45
CA ASP A 359 -0.04 -17.50 -6.33
C ASP A 359 -0.84 -17.38 -7.64
N PRO A 360 -2.19 -17.32 -7.59
CA PRO A 360 -3.02 -17.34 -8.80
C PRO A 360 -2.88 -16.10 -9.68
N TYR A 361 -2.27 -15.02 -9.17
CA TYR A 361 -2.08 -13.75 -9.89
C TYR A 361 -0.70 -13.61 -10.54
N TYR A 362 0.21 -14.57 -10.30
CA TYR A 362 1.58 -14.54 -10.81
C TYR A 362 1.86 -15.74 -11.69
N SER A 363 2.53 -15.51 -12.82
CA SER A 363 3.06 -16.58 -13.65
C SER A 363 4.26 -17.28 -12.99
N ALA A 364 4.59 -18.48 -13.47
CA ALA A 364 5.76 -19.20 -13.01
C ALA A 364 7.06 -18.40 -13.16
N GLN A 365 7.20 -17.70 -14.29
CA GLN A 365 8.36 -16.86 -14.56
C GLN A 365 8.46 -15.67 -13.60
N GLU A 366 7.34 -15.02 -13.27
CA GLU A 366 7.32 -13.93 -12.29
C GLU A 366 7.69 -14.42 -10.89
N ILE A 367 7.18 -15.59 -10.46
CA ILE A 367 7.52 -16.17 -9.15
C ILE A 367 9.01 -16.47 -9.09
N GLU A 368 9.58 -17.07 -10.13
CA GLU A 368 11.01 -17.37 -10.19
C GLU A 368 11.86 -16.08 -10.14
N GLN A 369 11.48 -15.06 -10.88
CA GLN A 369 12.19 -13.77 -10.88
C GLN A 369 12.12 -13.04 -9.53
N ILE A 370 10.97 -13.08 -8.85
CA ILE A 370 10.73 -12.32 -7.61
C ILE A 370 11.30 -13.05 -6.39
N VAL A 371 11.10 -14.37 -6.30
CA VAL A 371 11.41 -15.17 -5.10
C VAL A 371 12.57 -16.12 -5.32
N GLY A 372 12.93 -16.36 -6.58
CA GLY A 372 13.99 -17.31 -6.95
C GLY A 372 13.61 -18.77 -6.68
N THR A 373 12.33 -19.15 -6.75
CA THR A 373 11.85 -20.50 -6.51
C THR A 373 10.86 -20.94 -7.59
N GLU A 374 10.74 -22.25 -7.78
CA GLU A 374 9.74 -22.83 -8.66
C GLU A 374 8.32 -22.61 -8.11
N THR A 375 7.35 -22.61 -9.01
CA THR A 375 5.94 -22.77 -8.67
C THR A 375 5.49 -24.21 -8.76
N PHE A 376 4.26 -24.49 -8.40
CA PHE A 376 3.62 -25.81 -8.51
C PHE A 376 2.18 -25.68 -9.01
N ALA A 377 1.65 -26.76 -9.58
CA ALA A 377 0.24 -26.81 -10.00
C ALA A 377 -0.68 -26.86 -8.78
N PHE A 378 -1.65 -25.97 -8.71
CA PHE A 378 -2.64 -25.95 -7.62
C PHE A 378 -4.00 -26.46 -8.12
N PRO A 379 -4.69 -27.37 -7.39
CA PRO A 379 -4.32 -27.92 -6.08
C PRO A 379 -3.45 -29.21 -6.12
N GLU A 380 -3.24 -29.82 -7.28
CA GLU A 380 -2.65 -31.17 -7.41
C GLU A 380 -1.23 -31.27 -6.85
N GLY A 381 -0.43 -30.21 -6.98
CA GLY A 381 0.93 -30.15 -6.49
C GLY A 381 1.09 -30.11 -4.98
N LEU A 382 0.00 -29.86 -4.24
CA LEU A 382 0.02 -29.93 -2.76
C LEU A 382 0.48 -31.29 -2.23
N ARG A 383 0.37 -32.36 -3.02
CA ARG A 383 0.79 -33.72 -2.67
C ARG A 383 2.31 -33.87 -2.47
N GLU A 384 3.09 -32.93 -2.99
CA GLU A 384 4.55 -32.96 -2.91
C GLU A 384 5.08 -32.52 -1.53
N PHE A 385 4.25 -31.77 -0.76
CA PHE A 385 4.69 -31.08 0.43
C PHE A 385 4.36 -31.82 1.72
N ASP A 386 5.29 -31.77 2.67
CA ASP A 386 5.09 -32.23 4.04
C ASP A 386 4.57 -31.10 4.96
N ALA A 387 4.72 -29.84 4.52
CA ALA A 387 4.10 -28.69 5.16
C ALA A 387 3.57 -27.66 4.15
N VAL A 388 2.50 -26.98 4.50
CA VAL A 388 1.88 -25.89 3.69
C VAL A 388 1.80 -24.63 4.53
N VAL A 389 2.22 -23.51 3.96
CA VAL A 389 2.12 -22.17 4.58
C VAL A 389 1.17 -21.33 3.74
N ILE A 390 0.14 -20.77 4.34
CA ILE A 390 -0.82 -19.90 3.65
C ILE A 390 -0.56 -18.47 4.09
N VAL A 391 0.07 -17.67 3.22
CA VAL A 391 0.42 -16.27 3.50
C VAL A 391 -0.72 -15.34 3.11
N ALA A 392 -1.32 -15.57 1.93
CA ALA A 392 -2.46 -14.80 1.46
C ALA A 392 -3.60 -15.73 1.06
N ALA A 393 -4.72 -15.63 1.75
CA ALA A 393 -5.90 -16.45 1.51
C ALA A 393 -6.69 -15.97 0.28
N HIS A 394 -6.14 -16.16 -0.92
CA HIS A 394 -6.82 -15.81 -2.17
C HIS A 394 -8.15 -16.56 -2.34
N ARG A 395 -9.11 -15.97 -3.04
CA ARG A 395 -10.40 -16.59 -3.32
C ARG A 395 -10.23 -17.99 -3.91
N ALA A 396 -9.25 -18.19 -4.80
CA ALA A 396 -8.95 -19.48 -5.38
C ALA A 396 -8.66 -20.58 -4.34
N TYR A 397 -8.07 -20.20 -3.19
CA TYR A 397 -7.83 -21.13 -2.06
C TYR A 397 -9.05 -21.28 -1.18
N ARG A 398 -9.69 -20.17 -0.81
CA ARG A 398 -10.86 -20.16 0.09
C ARG A 398 -12.06 -20.91 -0.46
N THR A 399 -12.28 -20.87 -1.78
CA THR A 399 -13.45 -21.49 -2.43
C THR A 399 -13.20 -22.92 -2.90
N LEU A 400 -11.99 -23.46 -2.69
CA LEU A 400 -11.70 -24.84 -3.04
C LEU A 400 -12.54 -25.78 -2.15
N PRO A 401 -13.26 -26.78 -2.73
CA PRO A 401 -14.02 -27.75 -1.96
C PRO A 401 -13.15 -28.53 -0.97
N ASP A 402 -13.67 -28.79 0.24
CA ASP A 402 -12.92 -29.49 1.29
C ASP A 402 -12.41 -30.87 0.84
N SER A 403 -13.22 -31.61 0.09
CA SER A 403 -12.82 -32.89 -0.50
C SER A 403 -11.62 -32.78 -1.45
N MET A 404 -11.50 -31.66 -2.17
CA MET A 404 -10.36 -31.40 -3.05
C MET A 404 -9.10 -31.03 -2.24
N ILE A 405 -9.26 -30.27 -1.15
CA ILE A 405 -8.14 -29.96 -0.22
C ILE A 405 -7.60 -31.25 0.36
N LEU A 406 -8.46 -32.03 1.02
CA LEU A 406 -8.07 -33.29 1.69
C LEU A 406 -7.45 -34.30 0.71
N LYS A 407 -8.00 -34.44 -0.50
CA LYS A 407 -7.48 -35.33 -1.55
C LYS A 407 -6.04 -35.00 -1.97
N ASN A 408 -5.65 -33.71 -1.90
CA ASN A 408 -4.36 -33.24 -2.41
C ASN A 408 -3.30 -33.01 -1.32
N LEU A 409 -3.56 -33.33 -0.04
CA LEU A 409 -2.62 -33.16 1.07
C LEU A 409 -1.89 -34.46 1.48
N GLY A 410 -1.65 -35.36 0.55
CA GLY A 410 -1.22 -36.77 0.82
C GLY A 410 0.00 -36.97 1.71
N LYS A 411 0.97 -36.07 1.76
CA LYS A 411 2.16 -36.12 2.63
C LYS A 411 2.15 -35.08 3.73
N CYS A 412 1.23 -34.13 3.65
CA CYS A 412 1.19 -32.98 4.53
C CYS A 412 0.94 -33.42 5.98
N LYS A 413 1.71 -32.87 6.91
CA LYS A 413 1.57 -33.09 8.35
C LYS A 413 1.27 -31.80 9.09
N LEU A 414 1.57 -30.66 8.50
CA LEU A 414 1.44 -29.35 9.12
C LEU A 414 0.95 -28.32 8.11
N ILE A 415 -0.06 -27.57 8.49
CA ILE A 415 -0.52 -26.39 7.75
C ILE A 415 -0.45 -25.20 8.72
N VAL A 416 0.16 -24.12 8.29
CA VAL A 416 0.21 -22.87 9.04
C VAL A 416 -0.43 -21.75 8.21
N ASP A 417 -1.50 -21.16 8.72
CA ASP A 417 -2.30 -20.13 8.07
C ASP A 417 -2.05 -18.77 8.72
N ASN A 418 -1.79 -17.77 7.90
CA ASN A 418 -1.54 -16.39 8.37
C ASN A 418 -2.81 -15.72 8.92
N VAL A 419 -3.95 -16.08 8.35
CA VAL A 419 -5.26 -15.54 8.74
C VAL A 419 -6.29 -16.67 8.68
N GLU A 420 -7.18 -16.72 9.63
CA GLU A 420 -8.20 -17.77 9.79
C GLU A 420 -9.21 -17.91 8.62
N GLU A 421 -8.87 -17.43 7.43
CA GLU A 421 -9.83 -17.33 6.33
C GLU A 421 -9.72 -18.46 5.29
N ALA A 422 -8.57 -19.14 5.19
CA ALA A 422 -8.35 -20.06 4.08
C ALA A 422 -9.06 -21.40 4.29
N TRP A 423 -8.64 -22.18 5.28
CA TRP A 423 -9.06 -23.57 5.43
C TRP A 423 -9.51 -23.94 6.85
N SER A 424 -9.77 -22.98 7.73
CA SER A 424 -10.23 -23.22 9.13
C SER A 424 -11.52 -24.03 9.23
N ARG A 425 -12.32 -24.06 8.16
CA ARG A 425 -13.56 -24.86 8.06
C ARG A 425 -13.33 -26.36 7.82
N VAL A 426 -12.09 -26.75 7.42
CA VAL A 426 -11.77 -28.13 7.02
C VAL A 426 -11.38 -28.95 8.23
N ASP A 427 -11.96 -30.13 8.40
CA ASP A 427 -11.53 -31.10 9.43
C ASP A 427 -10.32 -31.89 8.93
N PHE A 428 -9.15 -31.55 9.44
CA PHE A 428 -7.87 -32.21 9.12
C PHE A 428 -7.55 -33.40 10.03
N SER A 429 -8.31 -33.61 11.11
CA SER A 429 -8.05 -34.64 12.13
C SER A 429 -8.00 -36.05 11.57
N ALA A 430 -8.87 -36.35 10.59
CA ALA A 430 -8.92 -37.64 9.92
C ALA A 430 -7.65 -38.02 9.15
N LEU A 431 -6.84 -37.02 8.73
CA LEU A 431 -5.55 -37.20 8.04
C LEU A 431 -4.36 -37.08 9.01
N GLY A 432 -4.59 -36.77 10.28
CA GLY A 432 -3.52 -36.51 11.25
C GLY A 432 -2.69 -35.26 10.91
N ILE A 433 -3.27 -34.29 10.20
CA ILE A 433 -2.62 -33.04 9.84
C ILE A 433 -2.87 -32.01 10.96
N GLU A 434 -1.81 -31.41 11.44
CA GLU A 434 -1.89 -30.27 12.35
C GLU A 434 -2.20 -29.01 11.54
N TYR A 435 -3.25 -28.27 11.90
CA TYR A 435 -3.61 -26.98 11.30
C TYR A 435 -3.52 -25.89 12.36
N HIS A 436 -2.70 -24.90 12.11
CA HIS A 436 -2.50 -23.76 12.98
C HIS A 436 -2.78 -22.44 12.24
N VAL A 437 -3.42 -21.53 12.96
CA VAL A 437 -3.56 -20.13 12.57
C VAL A 437 -2.56 -19.29 13.36
N ALA A 438 -2.04 -18.23 12.77
CA ALA A 438 -1.15 -17.31 13.47
C ALA A 438 -1.80 -16.83 14.77
N GLY A 439 -1.20 -17.17 15.92
CA GLY A 439 -1.67 -16.78 17.24
C GLY A 439 -2.60 -17.79 17.94
N ASP A 440 -2.95 -18.91 17.31
CA ASP A 440 -3.64 -19.98 18.02
C ASP A 440 -2.74 -20.68 19.04
N LYS A 441 -3.31 -21.54 19.88
CA LYS A 441 -2.54 -22.29 20.86
C LYS A 441 -1.54 -23.22 20.18
N GLY A 442 -0.25 -22.99 20.45
CA GLY A 442 0.83 -23.84 19.98
C GLY A 442 1.30 -23.58 18.54
N TRP A 443 0.81 -22.54 17.87
CA TRP A 443 1.15 -22.26 16.46
C TRP A 443 2.65 -22.03 16.18
N LEU A 444 3.42 -21.57 17.16
CA LEU A 444 4.90 -21.50 17.08
C LEU A 444 5.58 -22.56 17.96
N GLY A 445 4.82 -23.42 18.61
CA GLY A 445 5.29 -24.56 19.39
C GLY A 445 6.21 -24.19 20.56
N SER A 446 5.99 -24.79 21.71
CA SER A 446 6.95 -24.79 22.81
C SER A 446 8.16 -25.65 22.46
#